data_203e244c00a19d982898387be590e68b
#
_entry.id   203e244c00a19d982898387be590e68b
#
_cell.length_a   1.000
_cell.length_b   1.000
_cell.length_c   1.000
_cell.angle_alpha   90.00
_cell.angle_beta   90.00
_cell.angle_gamma   90.00
#
_symmetry.space_group_name_H-M   'P 1'
#
loop_
_entity.id
_entity.type
_entity.pdbx_description
1 polymer ?
#
loop_
_entity_poly.entity_id
_entity_poly.type
_entity_poly.pdbx_seq_one_letter_code
_entity_poly.pdbx_strand_id
1 'polypeptide(L)'
;DDSPLVFEQGDQDGILKPTERGFMPMPWLEAPTALLPIWMFRENGTPYEGDPRHALRAVVERFKARGLTPVCARELEFFLIDDSGKTLQAPASPRSGKVRKAAETLSIRALDAFDTFFTDLYDACEAMDIPADTTTSETGLGQFEVNLMHCDDALRAADDAWLFKMLVKGLARRHGFAASFMA
;
A
#
# COMPACT_ATOMS: atom_id res chain seq x y z
N ASP A 1 3.44 -23.17 -2.18
CA ASP A 1 3.11 -22.69 -3.54
C ASP A 1 2.44 -23.80 -4.38
N ASP A 2 1.29 -24.28 -3.89
CA ASP A 2 0.49 -25.32 -4.58
C ASP A 2 -0.65 -24.68 -5.39
N SER A 3 -0.39 -23.52 -6.03
CA SER A 3 -1.40 -22.85 -6.85
C SER A 3 -1.62 -23.63 -8.15
N PRO A 4 -2.82 -24.10 -8.44
CA PRO A 4 -3.13 -24.79 -9.71
C PRO A 4 -2.87 -23.91 -10.94
N LEU A 5 -2.89 -22.58 -10.78
CA LEU A 5 -2.57 -21.64 -11.88
C LEU A 5 -1.10 -21.73 -12.33
N VAL A 6 -0.20 -22.17 -11.45
CA VAL A 6 1.23 -22.31 -11.77
C VAL A 6 1.57 -23.76 -12.13
N PHE A 7 1.08 -24.75 -11.36
CA PHE A 7 1.56 -26.12 -11.45
C PHE A 7 0.81 -26.98 -12.51
N GLU A 8 -0.46 -26.72 -12.79
CA GLU A 8 -1.19 -27.47 -13.82
C GLU A 8 -0.77 -27.11 -15.25
N GLN A 9 -0.26 -25.90 -15.46
CA GLN A 9 0.11 -25.38 -16.79
C GLN A 9 1.61 -25.25 -17.00
N GLY A 10 2.42 -25.52 -15.95
CA GLY A 10 3.86 -25.26 -15.94
C GLY A 10 4.16 -23.76 -15.77
N ASP A 11 5.46 -23.46 -15.66
CA ASP A 11 5.97 -22.08 -15.59
C ASP A 11 5.99 -21.53 -17.03
N GLN A 12 4.92 -20.81 -17.40
CA GLN A 12 4.78 -20.22 -18.74
C GLN A 12 5.21 -18.77 -18.69
N ASP A 13 5.99 -18.38 -19.67
CA ASP A 13 6.32 -16.97 -19.90
C ASP A 13 5.06 -16.17 -20.24
N GLY A 14 5.05 -14.90 -19.86
CA GLY A 14 3.97 -13.96 -20.13
C GLY A 14 4.49 -12.66 -20.71
N ILE A 15 3.61 -11.88 -21.30
CA ILE A 15 3.91 -10.54 -21.81
C ILE A 15 3.50 -9.52 -20.74
N LEU A 16 4.46 -8.69 -20.33
CA LEU A 16 4.23 -7.59 -19.39
C LEU A 16 4.08 -6.28 -20.15
N LYS A 17 3.03 -5.52 -19.84
CA LYS A 17 2.81 -4.19 -20.42
C LYS A 17 2.67 -3.15 -19.31
N PRO A 18 3.31 -1.98 -19.41
CA PRO A 18 3.12 -0.91 -18.45
C PRO A 18 1.65 -0.51 -18.31
N THR A 19 1.27 -0.12 -17.10
CA THR A 19 -0.02 0.55 -16.88
C THR A 19 0.11 2.04 -17.18
N GLU A 20 -1.03 2.72 -17.20
CA GLU A 20 -1.12 4.17 -17.38
C GLU A 20 -0.48 4.95 -16.22
N ARG A 21 -0.21 4.25 -15.10
CA ARG A 21 0.47 4.81 -13.93
C ARG A 21 1.91 5.25 -14.22
N GLY A 22 2.58 4.59 -15.16
CA GLY A 22 3.96 4.85 -15.49
C GLY A 22 4.95 4.50 -14.37
N PHE A 23 6.12 5.12 -14.40
CA PHE A 23 7.15 4.94 -13.38
C PHE A 23 6.80 5.67 -12.09
N MET A 24 6.76 4.92 -10.98
CA MET A 24 6.49 5.44 -9.65
C MET A 24 7.79 5.48 -8.84
N PRO A 25 8.22 6.65 -8.35
CA PRO A 25 9.46 6.75 -7.58
C PRO A 25 9.37 5.94 -6.28
N MET A 26 10.52 5.48 -5.80
CA MET A 26 10.66 4.81 -4.49
C MET A 26 11.48 5.70 -3.55
N PRO A 27 10.88 6.75 -2.96
CA PRO A 27 11.62 7.80 -2.23
C PRO A 27 12.25 7.30 -0.92
N TRP A 28 11.95 6.10 -0.48
CA TRP A 28 12.57 5.48 0.70
C TRP A 28 13.91 4.79 0.41
N LEU A 29 14.32 4.69 -0.86
CA LEU A 29 15.61 4.11 -1.25
C LEU A 29 16.65 5.22 -1.47
N GLU A 30 17.91 4.91 -1.16
CA GLU A 30 19.04 5.85 -1.36
C GLU A 30 19.35 6.06 -2.84
N ALA A 31 19.39 4.96 -3.62
CA ALA A 31 19.58 5.02 -5.04
C ALA A 31 18.26 5.41 -5.76
N PRO A 32 18.31 6.29 -6.79
CA PRO A 32 17.14 6.59 -7.59
C PRO A 32 16.54 5.32 -8.21
N THR A 33 15.37 4.94 -7.72
CA THR A 33 14.69 3.72 -8.11
C THR A 33 13.22 4.01 -8.38
N ALA A 34 12.62 3.27 -9.31
CA ALA A 34 11.19 3.37 -9.58
C ALA A 34 10.54 2.00 -9.71
N LEU A 35 9.29 1.91 -9.29
CA LEU A 35 8.37 0.81 -9.60
C LEU A 35 7.67 1.09 -10.93
N LEU A 36 7.40 0.05 -11.68
CA LEU A 36 6.58 0.11 -12.88
C LEU A 36 5.41 -0.87 -12.73
N PRO A 37 4.21 -0.41 -12.38
CA PRO A 37 3.02 -1.26 -12.37
C PRO A 37 2.74 -1.79 -13.78
N ILE A 38 2.38 -3.07 -13.87
CA ILE A 38 2.24 -3.77 -15.15
C ILE A 38 0.91 -4.50 -15.24
N TRP A 39 0.47 -4.73 -16.49
CA TRP A 39 -0.54 -5.70 -16.88
C TRP A 39 0.15 -6.99 -17.29
N MET A 40 -0.43 -8.13 -16.95
CA MET A 40 0.03 -9.44 -17.39
C MET A 40 -0.86 -10.00 -18.51
N PHE A 41 -0.23 -10.49 -19.57
CA PHE A 41 -0.90 -11.12 -20.70
C PHE A 41 -0.25 -12.48 -20.99
N ARG A 42 -1.01 -13.38 -21.58
CA ARG A 42 -0.46 -14.61 -22.16
C ARG A 42 0.35 -14.28 -23.42
N GLU A 43 1.22 -15.20 -23.85
CA GLU A 43 2.01 -15.06 -25.08
C GLU A 43 1.16 -14.74 -26.33
N ASN A 44 -0.04 -15.28 -26.40
CA ASN A 44 -1.00 -14.99 -27.48
C ASN A 44 -1.66 -13.62 -27.38
N GLY A 45 -1.28 -12.79 -26.40
CA GLY A 45 -1.80 -11.44 -26.19
C GLY A 45 -3.14 -11.35 -25.46
N THR A 46 -3.74 -12.47 -25.04
CA THR A 46 -4.95 -12.43 -24.21
C THR A 46 -4.62 -12.07 -22.77
N PRO A 47 -5.55 -11.41 -22.02
CA PRO A 47 -5.37 -11.17 -20.60
C PRO A 47 -5.05 -12.44 -19.82
N TYR A 48 -4.09 -12.35 -18.88
CA TYR A 48 -3.79 -13.46 -17.97
C TYR A 48 -4.79 -13.47 -16.83
N GLU A 49 -5.46 -14.60 -16.61
CA GLU A 49 -6.55 -14.73 -15.63
C GLU A 49 -6.09 -14.60 -14.17
N GLY A 50 -4.81 -14.88 -13.91
CA GLY A 50 -4.21 -14.73 -12.59
C GLY A 50 -3.88 -13.27 -12.23
N ASP A 51 -3.99 -12.34 -13.16
CA ASP A 51 -3.78 -10.92 -12.89
C ASP A 51 -5.07 -10.29 -12.32
N PRO A 52 -5.10 -9.91 -11.02
CA PRO A 52 -6.28 -9.34 -10.38
C PRO A 52 -6.72 -8.01 -11.01
N ARG A 53 -5.82 -7.31 -11.70
CA ARG A 53 -6.12 -6.08 -12.40
C ARG A 53 -7.10 -6.32 -13.55
N HIS A 54 -6.95 -7.40 -14.30
CA HIS A 54 -7.91 -7.77 -15.35
C HIS A 54 -9.28 -8.12 -14.78
N ALA A 55 -9.34 -8.78 -13.63
CA ALA A 55 -10.61 -9.06 -12.94
C ALA A 55 -11.32 -7.78 -12.52
N LEU A 56 -10.62 -6.82 -11.91
CA LEU A 56 -11.18 -5.53 -11.54
C LEU A 56 -11.65 -4.75 -12.78
N ARG A 57 -10.85 -4.72 -13.84
CA ARG A 57 -11.23 -4.07 -15.10
C ARG A 57 -12.54 -4.63 -15.68
N ALA A 58 -12.69 -5.96 -15.67
CA ALA A 58 -13.92 -6.59 -16.15
C ALA A 58 -15.15 -6.16 -15.33
N VAL A 59 -15.00 -5.95 -14.01
CA VAL A 59 -16.08 -5.43 -13.16
C VAL A 59 -16.37 -3.97 -13.49
N VAL A 60 -15.35 -3.12 -13.65
CA VAL A 60 -15.51 -1.71 -14.04
C VAL A 60 -16.26 -1.57 -15.37
N GLU A 61 -15.94 -2.39 -16.37
CA GLU A 61 -16.64 -2.37 -17.66
C GLU A 61 -18.14 -2.75 -17.52
N ARG A 62 -18.49 -3.64 -16.56
CA ARG A 62 -19.91 -3.95 -16.26
C ARG A 62 -20.65 -2.77 -15.63
N PHE A 63 -19.98 -1.92 -14.84
CA PHE A 63 -20.56 -0.66 -14.36
C PHE A 63 -20.77 0.32 -15.52
N LYS A 64 -19.73 0.53 -16.34
CA LYS A 64 -19.81 1.42 -17.50
C LYS A 64 -20.94 1.03 -18.47
N ALA A 65 -21.13 -0.27 -18.72
CA ALA A 65 -22.20 -0.77 -19.56
C ALA A 65 -23.62 -0.43 -19.05
N ARG A 66 -23.73 -0.06 -17.76
CA ARG A 66 -24.98 0.41 -17.12
C ARG A 66 -25.04 1.92 -16.95
N GLY A 67 -24.08 2.66 -17.51
CA GLY A 67 -23.98 4.12 -17.34
C GLY A 67 -23.58 4.53 -15.91
N LEU A 68 -22.93 3.64 -15.16
CA LEU A 68 -22.48 3.88 -13.77
C LEU A 68 -20.97 4.00 -13.70
N THR A 69 -20.49 4.90 -12.84
CA THR A 69 -19.07 5.03 -12.51
C THR A 69 -18.89 4.70 -11.03
N PRO A 70 -18.09 3.67 -10.68
CA PRO A 70 -17.79 3.38 -9.29
C PRO A 70 -16.86 4.46 -8.72
N VAL A 71 -17.20 5.02 -7.57
CA VAL A 71 -16.34 5.92 -6.80
C VAL A 71 -15.81 5.14 -5.60
N CYS A 72 -14.49 5.08 -5.46
CA CYS A 72 -13.81 4.27 -4.46
C CYS A 72 -12.85 5.10 -3.63
N ALA A 73 -12.77 4.81 -2.33
CA ALA A 73 -11.70 5.22 -1.43
C ALA A 73 -11.08 3.99 -0.77
N ARG A 74 -9.96 4.16 -0.10
CA ARG A 74 -9.32 3.11 0.72
C ARG A 74 -8.94 3.68 2.07
N GLU A 75 -9.30 2.96 3.11
CA GLU A 75 -8.84 3.15 4.47
C GLU A 75 -7.83 2.04 4.76
N LEU A 76 -6.59 2.40 5.06
CA LEU A 76 -5.49 1.45 5.17
C LEU A 76 -4.92 1.51 6.58
N GLU A 77 -5.25 0.48 7.37
CA GLU A 77 -4.70 0.30 8.69
C GLU A 77 -3.38 -0.46 8.64
N PHE A 78 -2.44 -0.02 9.46
CA PHE A 78 -1.15 -0.70 9.61
C PHE A 78 -0.60 -0.52 11.02
N PHE A 79 0.24 -1.47 11.42
CA PHE A 79 1.06 -1.38 12.62
C PHE A 79 2.47 -0.96 12.27
N LEU A 80 3.02 0.02 12.98
CA LEU A 80 4.47 0.15 13.12
C LEU A 80 4.94 -0.83 14.19
N ILE A 81 6.03 -1.53 13.93
CA ILE A 81 6.50 -2.66 14.73
C ILE A 81 8.00 -2.52 14.98
N ASP A 82 8.41 -2.74 16.22
CA ASP A 82 9.79 -3.09 16.53
C ASP A 82 9.97 -4.60 16.38
N ASP A 83 10.75 -5.00 15.39
CA ASP A 83 11.08 -6.39 15.08
C ASP A 83 12.56 -6.73 15.40
N SER A 84 13.22 -5.91 16.18
CA SER A 84 14.62 -6.12 16.60
C SER A 84 14.80 -7.29 17.59
N GLY A 85 13.73 -7.66 18.29
CA GLY A 85 13.69 -8.75 19.27
C GLY A 85 13.16 -10.07 18.72
N LYS A 86 13.00 -11.06 19.61
CA LYS A 86 12.39 -12.37 19.28
C LYS A 86 10.87 -12.30 19.09
N THR A 87 10.23 -11.28 19.63
CA THR A 87 8.79 -11.03 19.55
C THR A 87 8.53 -9.66 18.99
N LEU A 88 7.51 -9.54 18.15
CA LEU A 88 7.08 -8.26 17.62
C LEU A 88 6.49 -7.40 18.74
N GLN A 89 6.87 -6.15 18.80
CA GLN A 89 6.41 -5.19 19.81
C GLN A 89 6.05 -3.85 19.17
N ALA A 90 5.26 -3.06 19.89
CA ALA A 90 5.06 -1.68 19.51
C ALA A 90 6.39 -0.90 19.61
N PRO A 91 6.72 -0.05 18.63
CA PRO A 91 8.00 0.63 18.61
C PRO A 91 8.06 1.73 19.67
N ALA A 92 9.28 2.03 20.12
CA ALA A 92 9.51 3.23 20.91
C ALA A 92 9.29 4.48 20.04
N SER A 93 8.69 5.52 20.62
CA SER A 93 8.58 6.82 19.96
C SER A 93 9.98 7.38 19.66
N PRO A 94 10.29 7.76 18.41
CA PRO A 94 11.54 8.42 18.07
C PRO A 94 11.79 9.70 18.88
N ARG A 95 10.71 10.40 19.23
CA ARG A 95 10.74 11.67 19.94
C ARG A 95 11.09 11.53 21.42
N SER A 96 10.65 10.45 22.08
CA SER A 96 10.80 10.30 23.54
C SER A 96 11.62 9.08 23.95
N GLY A 97 11.92 8.16 23.05
CA GLY A 97 12.57 6.88 23.33
C GLY A 97 11.70 5.90 24.14
N LYS A 98 10.41 6.21 24.34
CA LYS A 98 9.51 5.41 25.19
C LYS A 98 8.50 4.62 24.37
N VAL A 99 8.29 3.36 24.76
CA VAL A 99 7.18 2.55 24.28
C VAL A 99 5.90 2.97 25.00
N ARG A 100 4.81 3.16 24.27
CA ARG A 100 3.50 3.45 24.86
C ARG A 100 2.95 2.21 25.56
N LYS A 101 2.33 2.42 26.71
CA LYS A 101 1.79 1.33 27.54
C LYS A 101 0.31 1.01 27.25
N ALA A 102 -0.39 1.94 26.61
CA ALA A 102 -1.79 1.80 26.23
C ALA A 102 -2.01 2.47 24.86
N ALA A 103 -2.91 1.90 24.08
CA ALA A 103 -3.41 2.55 22.86
C ALA A 103 -4.28 3.76 23.24
N GLU A 104 -4.26 4.76 22.39
CA GLU A 104 -5.11 5.94 22.50
C GLU A 104 -5.72 6.18 21.11
N THR A 105 -6.92 5.67 20.88
CA THR A 105 -7.64 5.86 19.64
C THR A 105 -7.91 7.35 19.41
N LEU A 106 -7.75 7.81 18.16
CA LEU A 106 -7.93 9.19 17.72
C LEU A 106 -7.07 10.23 18.49
N SER A 107 -5.90 9.80 18.96
CA SER A 107 -5.01 10.62 19.77
C SER A 107 -3.97 11.35 18.93
N ILE A 108 -4.03 12.68 18.91
CA ILE A 108 -3.00 13.53 18.30
C ILE A 108 -1.62 13.24 18.90
N ARG A 109 -1.53 12.98 20.21
CA ARG A 109 -0.25 12.64 20.87
C ARG A 109 0.35 11.32 20.37
N ALA A 110 -0.49 10.40 19.89
CA ALA A 110 -0.01 9.17 19.30
C ALA A 110 0.65 9.44 17.93
N LEU A 111 0.08 10.36 17.15
CA LEU A 111 0.65 10.82 15.88
C LEU A 111 1.93 11.63 16.10
N ASP A 112 1.93 12.59 17.04
CA ASP A 112 3.12 13.40 17.40
C ASP A 112 4.32 12.53 17.81
N ALA A 113 4.06 11.36 18.38
CA ALA A 113 5.13 10.45 18.78
C ALA A 113 5.95 9.92 17.59
N PHE A 114 5.39 9.97 16.38
CA PHE A 114 5.97 9.49 15.13
C PHE A 114 5.93 10.55 14.03
N ASP A 115 5.96 11.84 14.41
CA ASP A 115 5.80 12.99 13.51
C ASP A 115 6.73 12.93 12.29
N THR A 116 8.00 12.60 12.50
CA THR A 116 9.00 12.49 11.41
C THR A 116 8.62 11.41 10.40
N PHE A 117 8.12 10.27 10.87
CA PHE A 117 7.65 9.20 9.98
C PHE A 117 6.45 9.66 9.15
N PHE A 118 5.48 10.34 9.78
CA PHE A 118 4.28 10.81 9.07
C PHE A 118 4.59 11.98 8.11
N THR A 119 5.50 12.87 8.46
CA THR A 119 5.97 13.91 7.55
C THR A 119 6.56 13.28 6.28
N ASP A 120 7.54 12.38 6.44
CA ASP A 120 8.15 11.68 5.32
C ASP A 120 7.14 10.82 4.53
N LEU A 121 6.10 10.28 5.21
CA LEU A 121 5.04 9.52 4.57
C LEU A 121 4.21 10.39 3.61
N TYR A 122 3.79 11.57 4.05
CA TYR A 122 3.02 12.49 3.22
C TYR A 122 3.86 13.05 2.06
N ASP A 123 5.12 13.42 2.30
CA ASP A 123 6.04 13.86 1.25
C ASP A 123 6.25 12.75 0.19
N ALA A 124 6.37 11.51 0.65
CA ALA A 124 6.49 10.37 -0.26
C ALA A 124 5.17 10.07 -1.01
N CYS A 125 4.01 10.22 -0.38
CA CYS A 125 2.71 10.11 -1.05
C CYS A 125 2.57 11.17 -2.14
N GLU A 126 2.96 12.42 -1.87
CA GLU A 126 2.96 13.51 -2.87
C GLU A 126 3.88 13.17 -4.04
N ALA A 127 5.11 12.74 -3.77
CA ALA A 127 6.07 12.35 -4.81
C ALA A 127 5.60 11.17 -5.68
N MET A 128 4.77 10.27 -5.12
CA MET A 128 4.20 9.13 -5.80
C MET A 128 2.80 9.39 -6.38
N ASP A 129 2.28 10.61 -6.26
CA ASP A 129 0.91 10.96 -6.67
C ASP A 129 -0.13 9.98 -6.05
N ILE A 130 0.04 9.67 -4.75
CA ILE A 130 -0.90 8.91 -3.93
C ILE A 130 -1.73 9.89 -3.12
N PRO A 131 -3.07 9.89 -3.24
CA PRO A 131 -3.93 10.90 -2.64
C PRO A 131 -4.21 10.62 -1.15
N ALA A 132 -3.17 10.65 -0.30
CA ALA A 132 -3.32 10.53 1.14
C ALA A 132 -4.05 11.77 1.69
N ASP A 133 -5.06 11.54 2.54
CA ASP A 133 -5.90 12.58 3.13
C ASP A 133 -5.62 12.72 4.63
N THR A 134 -6.16 11.83 5.45
CA THR A 134 -6.06 11.91 6.91
C THR A 134 -5.35 10.71 7.51
N THR A 135 -4.72 10.95 8.67
CA THR A 135 -4.13 9.88 9.49
C THR A 135 -4.76 9.88 10.87
N THR A 136 -5.12 8.71 11.36
CA THR A 136 -5.62 8.49 12.71
C THR A 136 -4.79 7.46 13.46
N SER A 137 -4.77 7.58 14.80
CA SER A 137 -4.26 6.51 15.66
C SER A 137 -5.39 5.57 16.04
N GLU A 138 -5.12 4.28 15.98
CA GLU A 138 -6.10 3.22 16.14
C GLU A 138 -6.04 2.52 17.50
N THR A 139 -6.86 1.47 17.67
CA THR A 139 -7.06 0.77 18.95
C THR A 139 -5.88 -0.11 19.36
N GLY A 140 -5.00 -0.45 18.43
CA GLY A 140 -3.79 -1.24 18.69
C GLY A 140 -2.59 -0.36 19.06
N LEU A 141 -1.66 -0.90 19.86
CA LEU A 141 -0.39 -0.24 20.12
C LEU A 141 0.46 -0.15 18.84
N GLY A 142 0.76 1.07 18.41
CA GLY A 142 1.48 1.32 17.16
C GLY A 142 0.61 1.14 15.91
N GLN A 143 -0.71 1.03 16.07
CA GLN A 143 -1.66 0.95 14.97
C GLN A 143 -2.09 2.35 14.54
N PHE A 144 -2.08 2.55 13.22
CA PHE A 144 -2.47 3.78 12.56
C PHE A 144 -3.29 3.47 11.32
N GLU A 145 -4.13 4.41 10.95
CA GLU A 145 -4.89 4.37 9.71
C GLU A 145 -4.54 5.58 8.84
N VAL A 146 -4.45 5.36 7.54
CA VAL A 146 -4.39 6.45 6.56
C VAL A 146 -5.50 6.27 5.56
N ASN A 147 -6.29 7.33 5.40
CA ASN A 147 -7.36 7.40 4.43
C ASN A 147 -6.84 7.95 3.11
N LEU A 148 -7.17 7.30 2.02
CA LEU A 148 -6.93 7.82 0.68
C LEU A 148 -8.22 8.45 0.14
N MET A 149 -8.09 9.57 -0.56
CA MET A 149 -9.23 10.28 -1.12
C MET A 149 -10.02 9.43 -2.12
N HIS A 150 -11.30 9.71 -2.21
CA HIS A 150 -12.19 9.11 -3.19
C HIS A 150 -11.75 9.46 -4.62
N CYS A 151 -11.80 8.46 -5.50
CA CYS A 151 -11.64 8.69 -6.93
C CYS A 151 -12.66 7.87 -7.74
N ASP A 152 -12.97 8.34 -8.93
CA ASP A 152 -13.90 7.71 -9.87
C ASP A 152 -13.23 6.71 -10.84
N ASP A 153 -11.98 6.36 -10.54
CA ASP A 153 -11.20 5.32 -11.21
C ASP A 153 -10.84 4.21 -10.22
N ALA A 154 -11.60 3.10 -10.25
CA ALA A 154 -11.38 1.98 -9.34
C ALA A 154 -10.03 1.26 -9.55
N LEU A 155 -9.50 1.25 -10.78
CA LEU A 155 -8.16 0.70 -11.04
C LEU A 155 -7.09 1.58 -10.41
N ARG A 156 -7.22 2.89 -10.57
CA ARG A 156 -6.34 3.86 -9.92
C ARG A 156 -6.38 3.72 -8.39
N ALA A 157 -7.59 3.63 -7.80
CA ALA A 157 -7.74 3.45 -6.35
C ALA A 157 -7.09 2.15 -5.84
N ALA A 158 -7.15 1.07 -6.61
CA ALA A 158 -6.49 -0.19 -6.27
C ALA A 158 -4.96 -0.09 -6.35
N ASP A 159 -4.45 0.60 -7.36
CA ASP A 159 -3.02 0.86 -7.51
C ASP A 159 -2.49 1.70 -6.35
N ASP A 160 -3.18 2.79 -6.01
CA ASP A 160 -2.80 3.68 -4.92
C ASP A 160 -2.72 2.91 -3.59
N ALA A 161 -3.68 2.03 -3.31
CA ALA A 161 -3.66 1.20 -2.11
C ALA A 161 -2.46 0.23 -2.08
N TRP A 162 -2.15 -0.40 -3.21
CA TRP A 162 -1.02 -1.33 -3.31
C TRP A 162 0.31 -0.59 -3.17
N LEU A 163 0.47 0.53 -3.88
CA LEU A 163 1.67 1.38 -3.82
C LEU A 163 1.87 1.95 -2.42
N PHE A 164 0.79 2.39 -1.76
CA PHE A 164 0.83 2.87 -0.38
C PHE A 164 1.35 1.79 0.58
N LYS A 165 0.92 0.54 0.44
CA LYS A 165 1.45 -0.56 1.26
C LYS A 165 2.95 -0.75 1.06
N MET A 166 3.44 -0.64 -0.18
CA MET A 166 4.87 -0.73 -0.47
C MET A 166 5.64 0.44 0.14
N LEU A 167 5.11 1.65 -0.01
CA LEU A 167 5.67 2.86 0.55
C LEU A 167 5.78 2.79 2.08
N VAL A 168 4.71 2.48 2.79
CA VAL A 168 4.70 2.37 4.26
C VAL A 168 5.73 1.35 4.75
N LYS A 169 5.80 0.18 4.12
CA LYS A 169 6.78 -0.86 4.50
C LYS A 169 8.21 -0.41 4.25
N GLY A 170 8.47 0.22 3.11
CA GLY A 170 9.80 0.72 2.78
C GLY A 170 10.23 1.87 3.68
N LEU A 171 9.33 2.81 3.91
CA LEU A 171 9.59 3.97 4.76
C LEU A 171 9.76 3.58 6.24
N ALA A 172 8.96 2.65 6.74
CA ALA A 172 9.12 2.12 8.09
C ALA A 172 10.54 1.58 8.30
N ARG A 173 11.08 0.82 7.35
CA ARG A 173 12.47 0.33 7.40
C ARG A 173 13.50 1.44 7.44
N ARG A 174 13.31 2.51 6.68
CA ARG A 174 14.18 3.70 6.70
C ARG A 174 14.18 4.37 8.08
N HIS A 175 13.06 4.33 8.80
CA HIS A 175 12.91 4.85 10.16
C HIS A 175 13.27 3.85 11.27
N GLY A 176 13.79 2.66 10.92
CA GLY A 176 14.17 1.64 11.90
C GLY A 176 13.01 0.83 12.46
N PHE A 177 11.86 0.82 11.77
CA PHE A 177 10.66 0.03 12.09
C PHE A 177 10.39 -1.06 11.07
N ALA A 178 9.48 -1.95 11.39
CA ALA A 178 8.72 -2.72 10.42
C ALA A 178 7.29 -2.18 10.31
N ALA A 179 6.58 -2.57 9.26
CA ALA A 179 5.15 -2.30 9.12
C ALA A 179 4.38 -3.56 8.72
N SER A 180 3.22 -3.78 9.35
CA SER A 180 2.30 -4.87 9.04
C SER A 180 0.91 -4.32 8.74
N PHE A 181 0.29 -4.85 7.68
CA PHE A 181 -1.11 -4.58 7.30
C PHE A 181 -2.03 -5.74 7.68
N MET A 182 -1.63 -6.55 8.63
CA MET A 182 -2.47 -7.60 9.21
C MET A 182 -3.31 -6.96 10.32
N ALA A 183 -4.62 -7.11 10.21
CA ALA A 183 -5.58 -6.70 11.24
C ALA A 183 -5.50 -7.62 12.46
#